data_5483c9fe8b7a00b841ad6060dead11d4
#
_entry.id   5483c9fe8b7a00b841ad6060dead11d4
#
_cell.length_a   1.000
_cell.length_b   1.000
_cell.length_c   1.000
_cell.angle_alpha   90.00
_cell.angle_beta   90.00
_cell.angle_gamma   90.00
#
_symmetry.space_group_name_H-M   'P 1'
#
loop_
_entity.id
_entity.type
_entity.pdbx_description
1 polymer ?
#
loop_
_entity_poly.entity_id
_entity_poly.type
_entity_poly.pdbx_seq_one_letter_code
_entity_poly.pdbx_strand_id
1 'polypeptide(L)' 'MPSIDPHEFARKVLREEMTHSEDTVRAAIKGIITTLFVLGYDEETIYAVKDECYDYFPDFLTREW' A
#
# COMPACT_ATOMS: atom_id res chain seq x y z
N MET A 1 18.02 8.27 12.38
CA MET A 1 17.47 7.80 11.12
C MET A 1 16.07 8.36 10.91
N PRO A 2 15.81 9.02 9.80
CA PRO A 2 14.49 9.57 9.60
C PRO A 2 13.47 8.44 9.48
N SER A 3 12.32 8.64 10.10
CA SER A 3 11.24 7.68 9.97
C SER A 3 10.58 7.85 8.60
N ILE A 4 10.17 6.74 8.03
CA ILE A 4 9.45 6.75 6.77
C ILE A 4 8.00 7.08 7.05
N ASP A 5 7.44 8.04 6.31
CA ASP A 5 6.01 8.27 6.35
C ASP A 5 5.33 7.11 5.60
N PRO A 6 4.52 6.28 6.28
CA PRO A 6 3.94 5.12 5.64
C PRO A 6 3.03 5.47 4.46
N HIS A 7 2.31 6.58 4.53
CA HIS A 7 1.44 7.01 3.44
C HIS A 7 2.25 7.44 2.22
N GLU A 8 3.31 8.20 2.45
CA GLU A 8 4.19 8.65 1.38
C GLU A 8 4.91 7.46 0.72
N PHE A 9 5.38 6.51 1.53
CA PHE A 9 6.00 5.30 1.03
C PHE A 9 5.04 4.53 0.11
N ALA A 10 3.80 4.34 0.55
CA ALA A 10 2.80 3.64 -0.23
C ALA A 10 2.51 4.36 -1.56
N ARG A 11 2.36 5.67 -1.52
CA ARG A 11 2.12 6.46 -2.74
C ARG A 11 3.27 6.31 -3.73
N LYS A 12 4.48 6.33 -3.22
CA LYS A 12 5.67 6.23 -4.07
C LYS A 12 5.75 4.86 -4.75
N VAL A 13 5.50 3.80 -4.01
CA VAL A 13 5.49 2.45 -4.58
C VAL A 13 4.38 2.31 -5.62
N LEU A 14 3.18 2.76 -5.30
CA LEU A 14 2.04 2.64 -6.21
C LEU A 14 2.22 3.47 -7.47
N ARG A 15 2.89 4.62 -7.37
CA ARG A 15 3.17 5.44 -8.54
C ARG A 15 4.01 4.68 -9.56
N GLU A 16 4.95 3.88 -9.09
CA GLU A 16 5.78 3.05 -9.96
C GLU A 16 4.95 1.93 -10.60
N GLU A 17 3.89 1.47 -9.94
CA GLU A 17 3.10 0.34 -10.40
C GLU A 17 1.82 0.73 -11.14
N MET A 18 1.52 2.02 -11.26
CA MET A 18 0.24 2.48 -11.82
C MET A 18 -0.03 2.03 -13.26
N THR A 19 1.01 1.75 -14.01
CA THR A 19 0.87 1.32 -15.41
C THR A 19 0.84 -0.21 -15.56
N HIS A 20 0.89 -0.93 -14.45
CA HIS A 20 0.94 -2.39 -14.45
C HIS A 20 -0.45 -2.99 -14.25
N SER A 21 -0.52 -4.31 -14.31
CA SER A 21 -1.76 -5.04 -14.17
C SER A 21 -2.30 -4.99 -12.75
N GLU A 22 -3.59 -5.34 -12.60
CA GLU A 22 -4.22 -5.46 -11.29
C GLU A 22 -3.42 -6.38 -10.37
N ASP A 23 -2.96 -7.51 -10.88
CA ASP A 23 -2.20 -8.47 -10.08
C ASP A 23 -0.90 -7.86 -9.56
N THR A 24 -0.22 -7.08 -10.38
CA THR A 24 1.01 -6.40 -9.98
C THR A 24 0.72 -5.37 -8.90
N VAL A 25 -0.35 -4.59 -9.07
CA VAL A 25 -0.74 -3.59 -8.07
C VAL A 25 -1.13 -4.26 -6.75
N ARG A 26 -1.87 -5.36 -6.79
CA ARG A 26 -2.23 -6.10 -5.58
C ARG A 26 -1.00 -6.63 -4.86
N ALA A 27 -0.04 -7.15 -5.61
CA ALA A 27 1.21 -7.64 -5.03
C ALA A 27 1.99 -6.49 -4.39
N ALA A 28 2.01 -5.32 -5.03
CA ALA A 28 2.66 -4.13 -4.48
C ALA A 28 2.00 -3.71 -3.17
N ILE A 29 0.68 -3.70 -3.09
CA ILE A 29 -0.04 -3.35 -1.87
C ILE A 29 0.29 -4.33 -0.74
N LYS A 30 0.32 -5.62 -1.04
CA LYS A 30 0.72 -6.62 -0.04
C LYS A 30 2.15 -6.39 0.44
N GLY A 31 3.04 -6.06 -0.47
CA GLY A 31 4.42 -5.74 -0.12
C GLY A 31 4.52 -4.53 0.79
N ILE A 32 3.73 -3.49 0.52
CA ILE A 32 3.67 -2.30 1.37
C ILE A 32 3.23 -2.67 2.77
N ILE A 33 2.14 -3.42 2.88
CA ILE A 33 1.59 -3.83 4.18
C ILE A 33 2.61 -4.66 4.95
N THR A 34 3.23 -5.63 4.29
CA THR A 34 4.25 -6.48 4.91
C THR A 34 5.44 -5.66 5.40
N THR A 35 5.90 -4.71 4.59
CA THR A 35 7.02 -3.85 4.95
C THR A 35 6.69 -3.02 6.18
N LEU A 36 5.51 -2.43 6.24
CA LEU A 36 5.09 -1.64 7.39
C LEU A 36 4.98 -2.49 8.64
N PHE A 37 4.51 -3.72 8.50
CA PHE A 37 4.43 -4.65 9.61
C PHE A 37 5.82 -4.97 10.16
N VAL A 38 6.76 -5.25 9.27
CA VAL A 38 8.14 -5.56 9.67
C VAL A 38 8.81 -4.37 10.34
N LEU A 39 8.51 -3.15 9.87
CA LEU A 39 9.07 -1.93 10.45
C LEU A 39 8.47 -1.58 11.82
N GLY A 40 7.40 -2.27 12.21
CA GLY A 40 6.83 -2.09 13.54
C GLY A 40 5.71 -1.07 13.65
N TYR A 41 5.11 -0.67 12.54
CA TYR A 41 3.94 0.20 12.59
C TYR A 41 2.75 -0.54 13.20
N ASP A 42 1.87 0.20 13.86
CA ASP A 42 0.71 -0.40 14.49
C ASP A 42 -0.36 -0.75 13.46
N GLU A 43 -1.30 -1.62 13.87
CA GLU A 43 -2.35 -2.09 12.97
C GLU A 43 -3.20 -0.95 12.42
N GLU A 44 -3.50 0.03 13.26
CA GLU A 44 -4.33 1.16 12.84
C GLU A 44 -3.68 1.92 11.70
N THR A 45 -2.39 2.18 11.79
CA THR A 45 -1.64 2.84 10.73
C THR A 45 -1.61 1.99 9.46
N ILE A 46 -1.38 0.69 9.61
CA ILE A 46 -1.32 -0.23 8.48
C ILE A 46 -2.66 -0.28 7.75
N TYR A 47 -3.77 -0.36 8.49
CA TYR A 47 -5.09 -0.37 7.88
C TYR A 47 -5.43 0.95 7.18
N ALA A 48 -5.00 2.07 7.76
CA ALA A 48 -5.21 3.38 7.13
C ALA A 48 -4.47 3.47 5.79
N VAL A 49 -3.24 2.98 5.74
CA VAL A 49 -2.45 2.95 4.51
C VAL A 49 -3.10 2.00 3.49
N LYS A 50 -3.57 0.86 3.93
CA LYS A 50 -4.26 -0.10 3.07
C LYS A 50 -5.48 0.52 2.42
N ASP A 51 -6.32 1.20 3.20
CA ASP A 51 -7.50 1.87 2.67
C ASP A 51 -7.13 2.95 1.65
N GLU A 52 -6.10 3.71 1.92
CA GLU A 52 -5.61 4.72 0.98
C GLU A 52 -5.15 4.09 -0.33
N CYS A 53 -4.48 2.95 -0.25
CA CYS A 53 -4.03 2.24 -1.45
C CYS A 53 -5.21 1.84 -2.34
N TYR A 54 -6.29 1.35 -1.74
CA TYR A 54 -7.47 0.98 -2.49
C TYR A 54 -8.16 2.17 -3.14
N ASP A 55 -8.08 3.34 -2.50
CA ASP A 55 -8.67 4.56 -3.05
C ASP A 55 -7.98 5.02 -4.33
N TYR A 56 -6.75 4.63 -4.56
CA TYR A 56 -6.06 4.93 -5.81
C TYR A 56 -6.59 4.14 -7.01
N PHE A 57 -7.20 2.98 -6.74
CA PHE A 57 -7.62 2.06 -7.80
C PHE A 57 -9.05 1.58 -7.56
N PRO A 58 -10.02 2.49 -7.47
CA PRO A 58 -11.39 2.09 -7.12
C PRO A 58 -12.09 1.27 -8.22
N ASP A 59 -11.60 1.38 -9.45
CA ASP A 59 -12.30 0.78 -10.59
C ASP A 59 -12.05 -0.72 -10.74
N PHE A 60 -10.91 -1.23 -10.25
CA PHE A 60 -10.58 -2.62 -10.48
C PHE A 60 -10.06 -3.38 -9.27
N LEU A 61 -9.82 -2.70 -8.16
CA LEU A 61 -9.43 -3.39 -6.94
C LEU A 61 -10.64 -3.59 -6.04
N THR A 62 -10.79 -4.80 -5.52
CA THR A 62 -11.76 -5.08 -4.48
C THR A 62 -11.06 -5.05 -3.13
N ARG A 63 -11.80 -4.74 -2.08
CA ARG A 63 -11.25 -4.68 -0.72
C ARG A 63 -11.23 -6.04 -0.03
N GLU A 64 -11.47 -7.09 -0.77
CA GLU A 64 -11.45 -8.45 -0.27
C GLU A 64 -10.06 -9.05 -0.48
N TRP A 65 -9.56 -9.61 0.59
CA TRP A 65 -8.25 -10.26 0.60
C TRP A 65 -8.33 -11.59 1.28
#